data_60b4f1448662f16f55b38fb9e2b42704
#
_entry.id   60b4f1448662f16f55b38fb9e2b42704
#
_cell.length_a   1.000
_cell.length_b   1.000
_cell.length_c   1.000
_cell.angle_alpha   90.00
_cell.angle_beta   90.00
_cell.angle_gamma   90.00
#
_symmetry.space_group_name_H-M   'P 1'
#
loop_
_entity.id
_entity.type
_entity.pdbx_description
1 polymer ?
#
loop_
_entity_poly.entity_id
_entity_poly.type
_entity_poly.pdbx_seq_one_letter_code
_entity_poly.pdbx_strand_id
1 'polypeptide(L)'
;VSARSHFAAPLLLASMIALILYVSLYPFRFDADGPSVAAALRELTWARASRREMFNNLLLYLPLGFCIALAVEPRFGRTGAIATGLVGGALLSLAMEVAQASIAIRVPSLTDLTLNSAGALAGAIGGSAWHVLGARMTPHANPRGRSAAIAVAILVLWLLARLWPIVPDLSLGQFKRAVHPLFSPELAWPELAAYFVGWLVVAQAVFHLARRQRSVDAFLIVIAVVLVGRTLTVGNRIEVAELAALALLLPVLVLISRVDDRGRAALLVAVLGTWLAGIALLPALGGAMPSQIEISGAKELLARTPPPPPQLAGKGFSYLAFAWLLTGAGLYPHVAAGVTVLLVLLLCMLQLGIDNAVYTWIDLAIAVMAGLMVARWMPRAHH
;
A
#
# COMPACT_ATOMS: atom_id res chain seq x y z
N VAL A 1 14.59 27.24 -0.47
CA VAL A 1 13.71 26.17 0.06
C VAL A 1 12.30 26.74 0.09
N SER A 2 11.44 26.37 -0.87
CA SER A 2 10.13 26.99 -1.05
C SER A 2 9.18 26.57 0.10
N ALA A 3 8.36 27.52 0.58
CA ALA A 3 7.32 27.35 1.61
C ALA A 3 6.34 26.16 1.36
N ARG A 4 6.34 25.58 0.17
CA ARG A 4 5.46 24.48 -0.25
C ARG A 4 5.89 23.10 0.25
N SER A 5 7.14 22.88 0.70
CA SER A 5 7.58 21.61 1.30
C SER A 5 7.12 21.43 2.75
N HIS A 6 6.77 22.52 3.43
CA HIS A 6 6.36 22.50 4.83
C HIS A 6 4.97 21.90 5.10
N PHE A 7 4.09 21.82 4.10
CA PHE A 7 2.73 21.28 4.28
C PHE A 7 2.59 19.78 4.04
N ALA A 8 3.52 19.14 3.33
CA ALA A 8 3.37 17.73 2.97
C ALA A 8 3.65 16.78 4.15
N ALA A 9 4.71 17.05 4.92
CA ALA A 9 5.06 16.20 6.05
C ALA A 9 4.00 16.24 7.17
N PRO A 10 3.48 17.43 7.57
CA PRO A 10 2.36 17.50 8.52
C PRO A 10 1.10 16.80 8.02
N LEU A 11 0.76 16.91 6.74
CA LEU A 11 -0.42 16.26 6.19
C LEU A 11 -0.28 14.72 6.21
N LEU A 12 0.89 14.20 5.81
CA LEU A 12 1.19 12.77 5.90
C LEU A 12 1.13 12.28 7.35
N LEU A 13 1.70 13.05 8.27
CA LEU A 13 1.66 12.73 9.70
C LEU A 13 0.22 12.69 10.22
N ALA A 14 -0.60 13.69 9.89
CA ALA A 14 -2.01 13.73 10.27
C ALA A 14 -2.79 12.55 9.67
N SER A 15 -2.51 12.18 8.42
CA SER A 15 -3.13 11.02 7.77
C SER A 15 -2.75 9.70 8.45
N MET A 16 -1.49 9.56 8.89
CA MET A 16 -1.05 8.37 9.63
C MET A 16 -1.67 8.28 11.00
N ILE A 17 -1.78 9.41 11.73
CA ILE A 17 -2.48 9.44 13.02
C ILE A 17 -3.95 9.06 12.82
N ALA A 18 -4.62 9.64 11.83
CA ALA A 18 -6.01 9.30 11.52
C ALA A 18 -6.20 7.82 11.17
N LEU A 19 -5.26 7.23 10.41
CA LEU A 19 -5.28 5.80 10.08
C LEU A 19 -5.11 4.93 11.34
N ILE A 20 -4.17 5.28 12.23
CA ILE A 20 -3.95 4.56 13.48
C ILE A 20 -5.20 4.64 14.36
N LEU A 21 -5.78 5.83 14.53
CA LEU A 21 -7.04 6.03 15.27
C LEU A 21 -8.14 5.14 14.69
N TYR A 22 -8.30 5.17 13.38
CA TYR A 22 -9.32 4.36 12.70
C TYR A 22 -9.13 2.87 12.94
N VAL A 23 -7.92 2.34 12.67
CA VAL A 23 -7.63 0.91 12.79
C VAL A 23 -7.69 0.44 14.25
N SER A 24 -7.21 1.26 15.18
CA SER A 24 -7.13 0.90 16.61
C SER A 24 -8.49 0.96 17.30
N LEU A 25 -9.35 1.93 16.95
CA LEU A 25 -10.62 2.15 17.64
C LEU A 25 -11.83 1.55 16.91
N TYR A 26 -11.64 1.02 15.73
CA TYR A 26 -12.72 0.34 15.02
C TYR A 26 -13.22 -0.88 15.84
N PRO A 27 -14.53 -1.12 16.00
CA PRO A 27 -15.70 -0.51 15.32
C PRO A 27 -16.32 0.70 16.05
N PHE A 28 -15.57 1.44 16.86
CA PHE A 28 -16.01 2.63 17.59
C PHE A 28 -17.18 2.39 18.56
N ARG A 29 -17.21 1.20 19.16
CA ARG A 29 -18.23 0.81 20.14
C ARG A 29 -17.66 0.95 21.54
N PHE A 30 -17.77 2.16 22.05
CA PHE A 30 -17.36 2.46 23.40
C PHE A 30 -18.47 2.12 24.39
N ASP A 31 -18.09 1.46 25.48
CA ASP A 31 -18.98 1.22 26.61
C ASP A 31 -19.09 2.52 27.41
N ALA A 32 -20.33 2.94 27.68
CA ALA A 32 -20.58 4.15 28.50
C ALA A 32 -20.12 3.99 29.94
N ASP A 33 -20.11 2.74 30.42
CA ASP A 33 -19.65 2.37 31.77
C ASP A 33 -18.19 1.88 31.79
N GLY A 34 -17.44 2.22 30.75
CA GLY A 34 -16.04 1.84 30.63
C GLY A 34 -15.15 2.35 31.75
N PRO A 35 -13.97 1.72 31.97
CA PRO A 35 -13.09 2.08 33.08
C PRO A 35 -12.59 3.53 32.95
N SER A 36 -12.38 4.17 34.09
CA SER A 36 -11.71 5.47 34.13
C SER A 36 -10.27 5.35 33.56
N VAL A 37 -9.71 6.45 33.05
CA VAL A 37 -8.32 6.48 32.55
C VAL A 37 -7.33 5.92 33.59
N ALA A 38 -7.52 6.25 34.87
CA ALA A 38 -6.66 5.75 35.93
C ALA A 38 -6.83 4.23 36.17
N ALA A 39 -8.02 3.68 35.98
CA ALA A 39 -8.27 2.25 36.05
C ALA A 39 -7.63 1.54 34.82
N ALA A 40 -7.85 2.05 33.62
CA ALA A 40 -7.26 1.51 32.40
C ALA A 40 -5.71 1.46 32.46
N LEU A 41 -5.08 2.49 33.04
CA LEU A 41 -3.63 2.52 33.22
C LEU A 41 -3.13 1.47 34.24
N ARG A 42 -3.94 1.15 35.26
CA ARG A 42 -3.61 0.10 36.26
C ARG A 42 -3.82 -1.30 35.72
N GLU A 43 -4.67 -1.46 34.73
CA GLU A 43 -4.98 -2.74 34.09
C GLU A 43 -3.98 -3.09 32.96
N LEU A 44 -3.05 -2.18 32.60
CA LEU A 44 -1.99 -2.47 31.65
C LEU A 44 -1.15 -3.66 32.11
N THR A 45 -1.23 -4.74 31.37
CA THR A 45 -0.51 -5.99 31.69
C THR A 45 0.28 -6.50 30.48
N TRP A 46 1.27 -7.37 30.74
CA TRP A 46 1.99 -8.08 29.71
C TRP A 46 1.09 -9.21 29.16
N ALA A 47 0.37 -8.91 28.09
CA ALA A 47 -0.47 -9.90 27.42
C ALA A 47 0.37 -10.75 26.47
N ARG A 48 -0.02 -12.03 26.31
CA ARG A 48 0.55 -12.88 25.27
C ARG A 48 -0.04 -12.48 23.92
N ALA A 49 0.79 -11.88 23.07
CA ALA A 49 0.43 -11.57 21.69
C ALA A 49 0.89 -12.68 20.75
N SER A 50 0.10 -13.00 19.75
CA SER A 50 0.53 -13.87 18.66
C SER A 50 1.62 -13.18 17.84
N ARG A 51 2.49 -13.95 17.18
CA ARG A 51 3.53 -13.39 16.29
C ARG A 51 2.94 -12.45 15.24
N ARG A 52 1.74 -12.73 14.76
CA ARG A 52 1.02 -11.91 13.79
C ARG A 52 0.62 -10.56 14.39
N GLU A 53 0.08 -10.55 15.61
CA GLU A 53 -0.29 -9.32 16.33
C GLU A 53 0.95 -8.48 16.61
N MET A 54 2.03 -9.10 17.11
CA MET A 54 3.30 -8.42 17.37
C MET A 54 3.82 -7.70 16.12
N PHE A 55 3.77 -8.38 14.98
CA PHE A 55 4.25 -7.83 13.73
C PHE A 55 3.34 -6.73 13.19
N ASN A 56 2.01 -6.89 13.29
CA ASN A 56 1.04 -5.89 12.88
C ASN A 56 1.19 -4.58 13.66
N ASN A 57 1.37 -4.67 14.98
CA ASN A 57 1.56 -3.51 15.84
C ASN A 57 2.84 -2.76 15.49
N LEU A 58 3.95 -3.48 15.32
CA LEU A 58 5.21 -2.88 14.90
C LEU A 58 5.09 -2.19 13.53
N LEU A 59 4.47 -2.84 12.54
CA LEU A 59 4.30 -2.29 11.20
C LEU A 59 3.35 -1.10 11.15
N LEU A 60 2.29 -1.08 11.97
CA LEU A 60 1.32 0.01 11.98
C LEU A 60 1.98 1.34 12.41
N TYR A 61 2.92 1.29 13.36
CA TYR A 61 3.58 2.48 13.89
C TYR A 61 4.89 2.85 13.18
N LEU A 62 5.45 1.97 12.35
CA LEU A 62 6.66 2.27 11.58
C LEU A 62 6.49 3.47 10.64
N PRO A 63 5.41 3.58 9.82
CA PRO A 63 5.19 4.77 8.99
C PRO A 63 4.97 6.04 9.81
N LEU A 64 4.36 5.94 11.00
CA LEU A 64 4.19 7.08 11.90
C LEU A 64 5.54 7.66 12.31
N GLY A 65 6.43 6.83 12.84
CA GLY A 65 7.78 7.27 13.23
C GLY A 65 8.56 7.88 12.07
N PHE A 66 8.46 7.27 10.89
CA PHE A 66 9.07 7.80 9.67
C PHE A 66 8.55 9.20 9.32
N CYS A 67 7.23 9.42 9.35
CA CYS A 67 6.62 10.72 9.09
C CYS A 67 6.98 11.76 10.15
N ILE A 68 7.04 11.37 11.43
CA ILE A 68 7.50 12.25 12.52
C ILE A 68 8.92 12.70 12.25
N ALA A 69 9.84 11.78 11.93
CA ALA A 69 11.22 12.13 11.63
C ALA A 69 11.33 13.11 10.48
N LEU A 70 10.63 12.87 9.37
CA LEU A 70 10.60 13.79 8.23
C LEU A 70 10.07 15.19 8.58
N ALA A 71 9.11 15.29 9.49
CA ALA A 71 8.50 16.56 9.89
C ALA A 71 9.38 17.35 10.87
N VAL A 72 10.10 16.64 11.75
CA VAL A 72 10.74 17.22 12.94
C VAL A 72 12.24 17.42 12.77
N GLU A 73 12.93 16.56 11.99
CA GLU A 73 14.38 16.62 11.81
C GLU A 73 14.91 17.98 11.34
N PRO A 74 14.23 18.73 10.43
CA PRO A 74 14.72 20.05 10.01
C PRO A 74 14.81 21.08 11.14
N ARG A 75 14.07 20.87 12.25
CA ARG A 75 14.03 21.80 13.39
C ARG A 75 14.87 21.34 14.57
N PHE A 76 14.88 20.04 14.85
CA PHE A 76 15.45 19.47 16.08
C PHE A 76 16.65 18.54 15.82
N GLY A 77 17.04 18.42 14.56
CA GLY A 77 18.14 17.54 14.15
C GLY A 77 17.76 16.05 14.30
N ARG A 78 18.72 15.19 13.93
CA ARG A 78 18.52 13.73 13.84
C ARG A 78 18.15 13.10 15.19
N THR A 79 18.88 13.42 16.24
CA THR A 79 18.63 12.85 17.57
C THR A 79 17.27 13.29 18.11
N GLY A 80 16.94 14.58 17.92
CA GLY A 80 15.62 15.11 18.30
C GLY A 80 14.47 14.45 17.52
N ALA A 81 14.67 14.20 16.23
CA ALA A 81 13.68 13.51 15.38
C ALA A 81 13.42 12.06 15.83
N ILE A 82 14.50 11.32 16.12
CA ILE A 82 14.39 9.93 16.62
C ILE A 82 13.73 9.90 18.01
N ALA A 83 14.12 10.80 18.91
CA ALA A 83 13.51 10.89 20.23
C ALA A 83 12.03 11.27 20.15
N THR A 84 11.66 12.24 19.31
CA THR A 84 10.27 12.64 19.09
C THR A 84 9.45 11.51 18.46
N GLY A 85 10.04 10.74 17.54
CA GLY A 85 9.41 9.57 16.93
C GLY A 85 9.08 8.49 17.97
N LEU A 86 10.03 8.16 18.84
CA LEU A 86 9.83 7.20 19.93
C LEU A 86 8.77 7.70 20.92
N VAL A 87 8.94 8.91 21.45
CA VAL A 87 8.03 9.46 22.47
C VAL A 87 6.64 9.70 21.90
N GLY A 88 6.53 10.29 20.71
CA GLY A 88 5.26 10.52 20.04
C GLY A 88 4.52 9.22 19.71
N GLY A 89 5.24 8.20 19.23
CA GLY A 89 4.69 6.86 19.00
C GLY A 89 4.21 6.20 20.28
N ALA A 90 5.00 6.27 21.36
CA ALA A 90 4.65 5.72 22.66
C ALA A 90 3.41 6.41 23.26
N LEU A 91 3.34 7.73 23.19
CA LEU A 91 2.19 8.50 23.70
C LEU A 91 0.91 8.20 22.92
N LEU A 92 1.01 8.13 21.57
CA LEU A 92 -0.15 7.77 20.76
C LEU A 92 -0.59 6.33 21.05
N SER A 93 0.36 5.39 21.18
CA SER A 93 0.03 4.01 21.54
C SER A 93 -0.65 3.91 22.90
N LEU A 94 -0.11 4.59 23.91
CA LEU A 94 -0.72 4.64 25.23
C LEU A 94 -2.14 5.22 25.20
N ALA A 95 -2.34 6.29 24.43
CA ALA A 95 -3.66 6.87 24.24
C ALA A 95 -4.64 5.87 23.59
N MET A 96 -4.16 5.06 22.64
CA MET A 96 -4.97 4.00 22.02
C MET A 96 -5.31 2.90 23.01
N GLU A 97 -4.36 2.41 23.80
CA GLU A 97 -4.61 1.39 24.85
C GLU A 97 -5.67 1.85 25.86
N VAL A 98 -5.54 3.10 26.32
CA VAL A 98 -6.53 3.69 27.24
C VAL A 98 -7.92 3.80 26.59
N ALA A 99 -7.97 4.26 25.33
CA ALA A 99 -9.24 4.36 24.61
C ALA A 99 -9.86 2.99 24.33
N GLN A 100 -9.04 1.97 24.05
CA GLN A 100 -9.47 0.59 23.81
C GLN A 100 -9.98 -0.10 25.07
N ALA A 101 -9.56 0.30 26.26
CA ALA A 101 -10.09 -0.20 27.53
C ALA A 101 -11.62 -0.01 27.65
N SER A 102 -12.17 1.02 26.99
CA SER A 102 -13.62 1.24 26.94
C SER A 102 -14.33 0.44 25.83
N ILE A 103 -13.61 -0.45 25.11
CA ILE A 103 -14.19 -1.32 24.08
C ILE A 103 -14.31 -2.73 24.67
N ALA A 104 -15.51 -3.25 24.83
CA ALA A 104 -15.89 -4.45 25.60
C ALA A 104 -15.10 -5.76 25.32
N ILE A 105 -14.25 -5.80 24.30
CA ILE A 105 -13.52 -7.01 23.85
C ILE A 105 -11.98 -6.79 23.92
N ARG A 106 -11.52 -5.62 24.36
CA ARG A 106 -10.09 -5.25 24.38
C ARG A 106 -9.57 -5.15 25.81
N VAL A 107 -8.36 -5.68 26.02
CA VAL A 107 -7.62 -5.55 27.29
C VAL A 107 -6.37 -4.72 27.02
N PRO A 108 -6.13 -3.64 27.76
CA PRO A 108 -4.94 -2.81 27.59
C PRO A 108 -3.66 -3.63 27.74
N SER A 109 -2.71 -3.48 26.80
CA SER A 109 -1.54 -4.34 26.69
C SER A 109 -0.23 -3.56 26.70
N LEU A 110 0.66 -3.84 27.66
CA LEU A 110 2.04 -3.36 27.66
C LEU A 110 2.83 -3.94 26.47
N THR A 111 2.48 -5.13 26.02
CA THR A 111 3.12 -5.75 24.85
C THR A 111 2.85 -4.92 23.60
N ASP A 112 1.60 -4.46 23.42
CA ASP A 112 1.24 -3.63 22.25
C ASP A 112 1.88 -2.26 22.35
N LEU A 113 1.87 -1.64 23.53
CA LEU A 113 2.57 -0.37 23.76
C LEU A 113 4.06 -0.46 23.39
N THR A 114 4.75 -1.52 23.82
CA THR A 114 6.19 -1.68 23.53
C THR A 114 6.46 -1.94 22.06
N LEU A 115 5.66 -2.78 21.40
CA LEU A 115 5.81 -3.09 19.97
C LEU A 115 5.52 -1.87 19.08
N ASN A 116 4.46 -1.12 19.39
CA ASN A 116 4.10 0.11 18.70
C ASN A 116 5.21 1.17 18.87
N SER A 117 5.75 1.31 20.09
CA SER A 117 6.89 2.22 20.37
C SER A 117 8.14 1.80 19.61
N ALA A 118 8.43 0.48 19.55
CA ALA A 118 9.55 -0.05 18.77
C ALA A 118 9.36 0.18 17.27
N GLY A 119 8.14 0.02 16.75
CA GLY A 119 7.79 0.34 15.37
C GLY A 119 8.02 1.81 15.04
N ALA A 120 7.55 2.71 15.90
CA ALA A 120 7.75 4.15 15.76
C ALA A 120 9.24 4.53 15.81
N LEU A 121 10.01 3.93 16.73
CA LEU A 121 11.46 4.13 16.79
C LEU A 121 12.17 3.68 15.50
N ALA A 122 11.87 2.46 15.04
CA ALA A 122 12.43 1.93 13.79
C ALA A 122 12.08 2.82 12.59
N GLY A 123 10.82 3.28 12.53
CA GLY A 123 10.36 4.23 11.53
C GLY A 123 11.11 5.56 11.59
N ALA A 124 11.33 6.12 12.78
CA ALA A 124 12.04 7.38 12.95
C ALA A 124 13.53 7.26 12.55
N ILE A 125 14.16 6.15 12.88
CA ILE A 125 15.54 5.85 12.41
C ILE A 125 15.56 5.77 10.88
N GLY A 126 14.60 5.06 10.27
CA GLY A 126 14.46 4.97 8.82
C GLY A 126 14.21 6.32 8.14
N GLY A 127 13.35 7.17 8.71
CA GLY A 127 13.08 8.52 8.23
C GLY A 127 14.30 9.43 8.29
N SER A 128 15.05 9.37 9.41
CA SER A 128 16.30 10.10 9.55
C SER A 128 17.40 9.58 8.62
N ALA A 129 17.50 8.27 8.41
CA ALA A 129 18.39 7.70 7.41
C ALA A 129 18.01 8.14 5.98
N TRP A 130 16.70 8.19 5.68
CA TRP A 130 16.19 8.71 4.42
C TRP A 130 16.58 10.16 4.19
N HIS A 131 16.56 11.01 5.22
CA HIS A 131 17.03 12.40 5.13
C HIS A 131 18.50 12.47 4.72
N VAL A 132 19.37 11.63 5.28
CA VAL A 132 20.79 11.56 4.93
C VAL A 132 21.00 11.02 3.51
N LEU A 133 20.31 9.96 3.16
CA LEU A 133 20.34 9.37 1.82
C LEU A 133 19.70 10.32 0.80
N GLY A 134 18.56 10.89 1.14
CA GLY A 134 17.86 11.87 0.33
C GLY A 134 18.66 13.15 0.13
N ALA A 135 19.39 13.66 1.12
CA ALA A 135 20.29 14.80 0.97
C ALA A 135 21.45 14.50 -0.01
N ARG A 136 21.90 13.25 -0.05
CA ARG A 136 22.89 12.78 -1.05
C ARG A 136 22.26 12.48 -2.42
N MET A 137 20.97 12.24 -2.46
CA MET A 137 20.19 11.93 -3.67
C MET A 137 19.35 13.11 -4.14
N THR A 138 19.35 14.26 -3.43
CA THR A 138 18.55 15.41 -3.86
C THR A 138 19.10 15.95 -5.17
N PRO A 139 18.38 15.69 -6.23
CA PRO A 139 18.37 16.59 -7.34
C PRO A 139 17.41 17.71 -6.92
N HIS A 140 17.90 18.78 -6.40
CA HIS A 140 17.17 20.02 -6.45
C HIS A 140 16.78 20.20 -7.92
N ALA A 141 15.48 20.04 -8.21
CA ALA A 141 14.87 20.23 -9.51
C ALA A 141 15.07 19.15 -10.60
N ASN A 142 15.43 17.89 -10.31
CA ASN A 142 15.43 16.90 -11.38
C ASN A 142 14.02 16.25 -11.54
N PRO A 143 13.30 16.52 -12.66
CA PRO A 143 12.00 15.91 -12.95
C PRO A 143 11.99 14.37 -12.86
N ARG A 144 13.11 13.73 -13.24
CA ARG A 144 13.28 12.28 -13.18
C ARG A 144 13.23 11.73 -11.73
N GLY A 145 13.79 12.46 -10.76
CA GLY A 145 13.79 12.02 -9.36
C GLY A 145 12.39 11.96 -8.74
N ARG A 146 11.49 12.87 -9.13
CA ARG A 146 10.11 12.90 -8.63
C ARG A 146 9.27 11.76 -9.22
N SER A 147 9.39 11.50 -10.52
CA SER A 147 8.76 10.36 -11.17
C SER A 147 9.27 9.03 -10.59
N ALA A 148 10.56 8.93 -10.28
CA ALA A 148 11.15 7.77 -9.62
C ALA A 148 10.53 7.52 -8.24
N ALA A 149 10.27 8.55 -7.43
CA ALA A 149 9.63 8.39 -6.14
C ALA A 149 8.21 7.81 -6.24
N ILE A 150 7.43 8.21 -7.26
CA ILE A 150 6.12 7.63 -7.53
C ILE A 150 6.24 6.17 -7.96
N ALA A 151 7.19 5.84 -8.84
CA ALA A 151 7.44 4.47 -9.25
C ALA A 151 7.84 3.56 -8.07
N VAL A 152 8.66 4.08 -7.12
CA VAL A 152 8.97 3.36 -5.86
C VAL A 152 7.72 3.17 -5.02
N ALA A 153 6.86 4.19 -4.87
CA ALA A 153 5.60 4.07 -4.12
C ALA A 153 4.67 3.01 -4.73
N ILE A 154 4.58 2.95 -6.07
CA ILE A 154 3.84 1.92 -6.79
C ILE A 154 4.37 0.52 -6.44
N LEU A 155 5.70 0.33 -6.48
CA LEU A 155 6.32 -0.96 -6.14
C LEU A 155 6.09 -1.34 -4.67
N VAL A 156 6.19 -0.39 -3.75
CA VAL A 156 5.94 -0.63 -2.31
C VAL A 156 4.49 -1.04 -2.07
N LEU A 157 3.53 -0.32 -2.64
CA LEU A 157 2.11 -0.66 -2.51
C LEU A 157 1.82 -2.04 -3.09
N TRP A 158 2.41 -2.37 -4.23
CA TRP A 158 2.25 -3.68 -4.83
C TRP A 158 2.87 -4.79 -4.00
N LEU A 159 4.08 -4.61 -3.46
CA LEU A 159 4.73 -5.58 -2.57
C LEU A 159 3.91 -5.78 -1.29
N LEU A 160 3.38 -4.71 -0.70
CA LEU A 160 2.50 -4.79 0.46
C LEU A 160 1.24 -5.60 0.14
N ALA A 161 0.62 -5.36 -1.01
CA ALA A 161 -0.55 -6.13 -1.43
C ALA A 161 -0.23 -7.62 -1.64
N ARG A 162 0.98 -7.92 -2.13
CA ARG A 162 1.38 -9.29 -2.53
C ARG A 162 1.94 -10.15 -1.40
N LEU A 163 2.68 -9.54 -0.48
CA LEU A 163 3.42 -10.24 0.57
C LEU A 163 2.74 -10.15 1.95
N TRP A 164 1.59 -9.46 2.03
CA TRP A 164 0.87 -9.38 3.29
C TRP A 164 0.49 -10.79 3.81
N PRO A 165 0.62 -11.06 5.10
CA PRO A 165 0.89 -10.16 6.23
C PRO A 165 2.38 -9.88 6.49
N ILE A 166 3.29 -10.22 5.60
CA ILE A 166 4.76 -10.05 5.70
C ILE A 166 5.34 -10.70 6.97
N VAL A 167 4.66 -11.67 7.50
CA VAL A 167 5.13 -12.46 8.67
C VAL A 167 5.93 -13.64 8.16
N PRO A 168 7.24 -13.73 8.44
CA PRO A 168 8.05 -14.85 8.00
C PRO A 168 7.62 -16.14 8.68
N ASP A 169 7.51 -17.22 7.90
CA ASP A 169 7.34 -18.58 8.36
C ASP A 169 8.28 -19.49 7.57
N LEU A 170 9.40 -19.86 8.18
CA LEU A 170 10.42 -20.72 7.58
C LEU A 170 10.14 -22.20 7.79
N SER A 171 8.94 -22.59 8.22
CA SER A 171 8.57 -23.98 8.43
C SER A 171 8.42 -24.73 7.10
N LEU A 172 8.81 -25.99 7.08
CA LEU A 172 8.56 -26.88 5.94
C LEU A 172 7.06 -27.01 5.63
N GLY A 173 6.21 -26.84 6.65
CA GLY A 173 4.76 -26.82 6.49
C GLY A 173 4.28 -25.64 5.64
N GLN A 174 4.80 -24.43 5.88
CA GLN A 174 4.50 -23.26 5.06
C GLN A 174 5.02 -23.43 3.64
N PHE A 175 6.24 -23.88 3.48
CA PHE A 175 6.81 -24.13 2.14
C PHE A 175 5.96 -25.12 1.33
N LYS A 176 5.57 -26.27 1.93
CA LYS A 176 4.67 -27.21 1.27
C LYS A 176 3.34 -26.61 0.88
N ARG A 177 2.71 -25.81 1.76
CA ARG A 177 1.46 -25.10 1.47
C ARG A 177 1.63 -24.07 0.34
N ALA A 178 2.75 -23.37 0.33
CA ALA A 178 3.04 -22.35 -0.67
C ALA A 178 3.18 -22.91 -2.09
N VAL A 179 3.79 -24.10 -2.23
CA VAL A 179 4.00 -24.75 -3.54
C VAL A 179 2.89 -25.73 -3.93
N HIS A 180 2.00 -26.09 -3.00
CA HIS A 180 0.93 -27.07 -3.25
C HIS A 180 0.07 -26.76 -4.49
N PRO A 181 -0.34 -25.50 -4.78
CA PRO A 181 -1.13 -25.19 -5.96
C PRO A 181 -0.46 -25.55 -7.28
N LEU A 182 0.87 -25.70 -7.31
CA LEU A 182 1.59 -26.12 -8.52
C LEU A 182 1.35 -27.59 -8.88
N PHE A 183 0.93 -28.42 -7.92
CA PHE A 183 0.63 -29.83 -8.12
C PHE A 183 -0.87 -30.10 -8.40
N SER A 184 -1.72 -29.09 -8.16
CA SER A 184 -3.15 -29.15 -8.45
C SER A 184 -3.54 -27.84 -9.17
N PRO A 185 -3.12 -27.67 -10.44
CA PRO A 185 -3.26 -26.41 -11.14
C PRO A 185 -4.73 -26.09 -11.43
N GLU A 186 -5.20 -24.99 -10.86
CA GLU A 186 -6.44 -24.33 -11.25
C GLU A 186 -6.09 -23.03 -11.96
N LEU A 187 -6.53 -22.89 -13.20
CA LEU A 187 -6.29 -21.70 -13.99
C LEU A 187 -7.59 -20.92 -14.18
N ALA A 188 -7.83 -19.94 -13.33
CA ALA A 188 -8.91 -19.00 -13.49
C ALA A 188 -8.46 -17.80 -14.34
N TRP A 189 -9.19 -17.51 -15.42
CA TRP A 189 -8.87 -16.40 -16.32
C TRP A 189 -8.82 -15.02 -15.63
N PRO A 190 -9.73 -14.69 -14.68
CA PRO A 190 -9.66 -13.43 -13.98
C PRO A 190 -8.39 -13.28 -13.15
N GLU A 191 -7.91 -14.36 -12.52
CA GLU A 191 -6.67 -14.36 -11.75
C GLU A 191 -5.44 -14.19 -12.65
N LEU A 192 -5.39 -14.94 -13.76
CA LEU A 192 -4.34 -14.78 -14.75
C LEU A 192 -4.24 -13.34 -15.26
N ALA A 193 -5.39 -12.72 -15.59
CA ALA A 193 -5.44 -11.34 -16.05
C ALA A 193 -4.99 -10.36 -14.95
N ALA A 194 -5.41 -10.57 -13.69
CA ALA A 194 -4.97 -9.76 -12.55
C ALA A 194 -3.45 -9.80 -12.36
N TYR A 195 -2.86 -11.00 -12.42
CA TYR A 195 -1.41 -11.17 -12.32
C TYR A 195 -0.69 -10.52 -13.50
N PHE A 196 -1.19 -10.75 -14.71
CA PHE A 196 -0.59 -10.21 -15.93
C PHE A 196 -0.54 -8.67 -15.92
N VAL A 197 -1.69 -8.02 -15.64
CA VAL A 197 -1.77 -6.56 -15.56
C VAL A 197 -0.88 -6.02 -14.43
N GLY A 198 -0.92 -6.65 -13.26
CA GLY A 198 -0.09 -6.25 -12.12
C GLY A 198 1.40 -6.31 -12.45
N TRP A 199 1.88 -7.43 -12.98
CA TRP A 199 3.29 -7.59 -13.38
C TRP A 199 3.71 -6.68 -14.53
N LEU A 200 2.81 -6.37 -15.46
CA LEU A 200 3.07 -5.45 -16.56
C LEU A 200 3.33 -4.03 -16.04
N VAL A 201 2.54 -3.55 -15.08
CA VAL A 201 2.74 -2.26 -14.40
C VAL A 201 4.04 -2.25 -13.61
N VAL A 202 4.32 -3.33 -12.88
CA VAL A 202 5.57 -3.50 -12.12
C VAL A 202 6.79 -3.46 -13.03
N ALA A 203 6.75 -4.16 -14.16
CA ALA A 203 7.83 -4.13 -15.15
C ALA A 203 8.09 -2.69 -15.62
N GLN A 204 7.04 -1.93 -15.93
CA GLN A 204 7.18 -0.53 -16.35
C GLN A 204 7.79 0.34 -15.22
N ALA A 205 7.38 0.15 -13.97
CA ALA A 205 7.94 0.89 -12.84
C ALA A 205 9.42 0.55 -12.61
N VAL A 206 9.78 -0.73 -12.68
CA VAL A 206 11.18 -1.20 -12.57
C VAL A 206 12.03 -0.66 -13.70
N PHE A 207 11.55 -0.71 -14.93
CA PHE A 207 12.28 -0.19 -16.11
C PHE A 207 12.46 1.32 -16.07
N HIS A 208 11.50 2.04 -15.47
CA HIS A 208 11.63 3.48 -15.22
C HIS A 208 12.72 3.80 -14.19
N LEU A 209 12.88 2.96 -13.15
CA LEU A 209 13.86 3.16 -12.09
C LEU A 209 15.26 2.66 -12.46
N ALA A 210 15.34 1.56 -13.17
CA ALA A 210 16.60 0.92 -13.52
C ALA A 210 17.28 1.63 -14.70
N ARG A 211 18.63 1.60 -14.71
CA ARG A 211 19.37 1.97 -15.89
C ARG A 211 19.08 0.96 -17.01
N ARG A 212 18.94 1.43 -18.25
CA ARG A 212 18.57 0.60 -19.42
C ARG A 212 19.33 -0.72 -19.54
N GLN A 213 20.62 -0.72 -19.21
CA GLN A 213 21.48 -1.91 -19.26
C GLN A 213 21.20 -2.95 -18.15
N ARG A 214 20.54 -2.56 -17.04
CA ARG A 214 20.26 -3.41 -15.89
C ARG A 214 18.77 -3.56 -15.60
N SER A 215 17.92 -3.15 -16.52
CA SER A 215 16.46 -3.15 -16.30
C SER A 215 15.89 -4.57 -16.24
N VAL A 216 16.41 -5.48 -17.06
CA VAL A 216 15.98 -6.89 -17.06
C VAL A 216 16.44 -7.57 -15.77
N ASP A 217 17.70 -7.39 -15.37
CA ASP A 217 18.24 -7.97 -14.12
C ASP A 217 17.45 -7.48 -12.91
N ALA A 218 17.15 -6.17 -12.86
CA ALA A 218 16.34 -5.59 -11.79
C ALA A 218 14.94 -6.20 -11.74
N PHE A 219 14.32 -6.43 -12.89
CA PHE A 219 13.00 -7.05 -12.96
C PHE A 219 13.04 -8.52 -12.54
N LEU A 220 14.03 -9.28 -12.95
CA LEU A 220 14.23 -10.66 -12.51
C LEU A 220 14.45 -10.77 -11.00
N ILE A 221 15.19 -9.80 -10.42
CA ILE A 221 15.36 -9.72 -8.96
C ILE A 221 14.01 -9.47 -8.27
N VAL A 222 13.17 -8.57 -8.81
CA VAL A 222 11.83 -8.32 -8.24
C VAL A 222 10.97 -9.58 -8.31
N ILE A 223 10.98 -10.31 -9.44
CA ILE A 223 10.28 -11.61 -9.56
C ILE A 223 10.78 -12.59 -8.48
N ALA A 224 12.10 -12.75 -8.38
CA ALA A 224 12.69 -13.66 -7.40
C ALA A 224 12.32 -13.29 -5.95
N VAL A 225 12.40 -12.00 -5.59
CA VAL A 225 12.02 -11.51 -4.26
C VAL A 225 10.56 -11.79 -3.95
N VAL A 226 9.66 -11.61 -4.90
CA VAL A 226 8.23 -11.87 -4.70
C VAL A 226 7.95 -13.37 -4.58
N LEU A 227 8.46 -14.20 -5.49
CA LEU A 227 8.21 -15.65 -5.46
C LEU A 227 8.81 -16.28 -4.20
N VAL A 228 10.04 -15.92 -3.85
CA VAL A 228 10.66 -16.37 -2.58
C VAL A 228 9.92 -15.81 -1.39
N GLY A 229 9.57 -14.53 -1.39
CA GLY A 229 8.79 -13.89 -0.32
C GLY A 229 7.48 -14.61 -0.07
N ARG A 230 6.74 -15.00 -1.11
CA ARG A 230 5.49 -15.76 -0.98
C ARG A 230 5.67 -17.15 -0.40
N THR A 231 6.78 -17.82 -0.65
CA THR A 231 7.06 -19.13 -0.01
C THR A 231 7.40 -19.00 1.47
N LEU A 232 7.95 -17.87 1.87
CA LEU A 232 8.46 -17.62 3.22
C LEU A 232 7.50 -16.81 4.11
N THR A 233 6.34 -16.38 3.59
CA THR A 233 5.36 -15.61 4.37
C THR A 233 4.10 -16.41 4.66
N VAL A 234 3.58 -16.24 5.88
CA VAL A 234 2.39 -16.95 6.37
C VAL A 234 1.19 -16.74 5.43
N GLY A 235 0.55 -17.85 5.04
CA GLY A 235 -0.70 -17.82 4.27
C GLY A 235 -0.53 -17.53 2.78
N ASN A 236 0.64 -17.13 2.31
CA ASN A 236 0.90 -16.90 0.90
C ASN A 236 1.16 -18.21 0.14
N ARG A 237 0.77 -18.22 -1.14
CA ARG A 237 0.91 -19.37 -2.04
C ARG A 237 1.39 -18.88 -3.40
N ILE A 238 2.14 -19.74 -4.11
CA ILE A 238 2.48 -19.52 -5.53
C ILE A 238 1.36 -20.14 -6.35
N GLU A 239 0.72 -19.34 -7.17
CA GLU A 239 -0.38 -19.79 -8.03
C GLU A 239 0.11 -20.03 -9.46
N VAL A 240 -0.46 -21.05 -10.11
CA VAL A 240 -0.12 -21.38 -11.50
C VAL A 240 -0.48 -20.20 -12.42
N ALA A 241 -1.58 -19.49 -12.13
CA ALA A 241 -1.99 -18.31 -12.86
C ALA A 241 -0.92 -17.21 -12.84
N GLU A 242 -0.18 -17.04 -11.72
CA GLU A 242 0.93 -16.07 -11.65
C GLU A 242 2.10 -16.48 -12.51
N LEU A 243 2.51 -17.74 -12.48
CA LEU A 243 3.61 -18.25 -13.32
C LEU A 243 3.25 -18.18 -14.80
N ALA A 244 2.01 -18.51 -15.15
CA ALA A 244 1.50 -18.38 -16.51
C ALA A 244 1.47 -16.91 -16.96
N ALA A 245 1.05 -15.99 -16.11
CA ALA A 245 1.08 -14.56 -16.39
C ALA A 245 2.50 -14.06 -16.62
N LEU A 246 3.48 -14.47 -15.83
CA LEU A 246 4.89 -14.15 -16.02
C LEU A 246 5.43 -14.71 -17.33
N ALA A 247 5.08 -15.94 -17.67
CA ALA A 247 5.47 -16.55 -18.95
C ALA A 247 4.90 -15.78 -20.16
N LEU A 248 3.62 -15.39 -20.10
CA LEU A 248 2.96 -14.59 -21.12
C LEU A 248 3.51 -13.17 -21.21
N LEU A 249 4.01 -12.64 -20.10
CA LEU A 249 4.55 -11.29 -20.03
C LEU A 249 5.84 -11.15 -20.85
N LEU A 250 6.71 -12.16 -20.90
CA LEU A 250 8.01 -12.09 -21.58
C LEU A 250 7.88 -11.67 -23.05
N PRO A 251 7.09 -12.36 -23.91
CA PRO A 251 6.92 -11.93 -25.30
C PRO A 251 6.27 -10.55 -25.43
N VAL A 252 5.35 -10.22 -24.53
CA VAL A 252 4.69 -8.91 -24.52
C VAL A 252 5.68 -7.80 -24.20
N LEU A 253 6.59 -8.00 -23.24
CA LEU A 253 7.65 -7.02 -22.93
C LEU A 253 8.57 -6.79 -24.12
N VAL A 254 8.92 -7.84 -24.87
CA VAL A 254 9.71 -7.71 -26.11
C VAL A 254 8.94 -6.91 -27.15
N LEU A 255 7.65 -7.15 -27.31
CA LEU A 255 6.80 -6.45 -28.28
C LEU A 255 6.67 -4.96 -27.93
N ILE A 256 6.32 -4.65 -26.68
CA ILE A 256 6.12 -3.27 -26.23
C ILE A 256 7.44 -2.49 -26.11
N SER A 257 8.59 -3.17 -26.03
CA SER A 257 9.90 -2.49 -26.04
C SER A 257 10.20 -1.79 -27.36
N ARG A 258 9.50 -2.15 -28.43
CA ARG A 258 9.60 -1.52 -29.76
C ARG A 258 8.76 -0.23 -29.86
N VAL A 259 7.87 -0.01 -28.92
CA VAL A 259 7.02 1.18 -28.84
C VAL A 259 7.77 2.25 -28.04
N ASP A 260 7.65 3.51 -28.45
CA ASP A 260 8.22 4.65 -27.74
C ASP A 260 7.62 4.78 -26.31
N ASP A 261 8.29 5.50 -25.44
CA ASP A 261 7.91 5.58 -24.01
C ASP A 261 6.50 6.12 -23.82
N ARG A 262 6.07 7.06 -24.67
CA ARG A 262 4.73 7.67 -24.59
C ARG A 262 3.65 6.71 -25.05
N GLY A 263 3.85 6.05 -26.18
CA GLY A 263 2.93 5.03 -26.71
C GLY A 263 2.81 3.83 -25.78
N ARG A 264 3.93 3.42 -25.18
CA ARG A 264 3.95 2.36 -24.17
C ARG A 264 3.13 2.72 -22.93
N ALA A 265 3.29 3.94 -22.40
CA ALA A 265 2.49 4.41 -21.29
C ALA A 265 1.00 4.48 -21.65
N ALA A 266 0.64 4.95 -22.85
CA ALA A 266 -0.73 5.00 -23.33
C ALA A 266 -1.36 3.59 -23.45
N LEU A 267 -0.59 2.62 -23.98
CA LEU A 267 -1.03 1.22 -24.04
C LEU A 267 -1.30 0.66 -22.65
N LEU A 268 -0.41 0.93 -21.68
CA LEU A 268 -0.57 0.48 -20.30
C LEU A 268 -1.76 1.14 -19.61
N VAL A 269 -2.04 2.41 -19.89
CA VAL A 269 -3.27 3.09 -19.44
C VAL A 269 -4.50 2.37 -19.97
N ALA A 270 -4.53 2.02 -21.24
CA ALA A 270 -5.64 1.30 -21.84
C ALA A 270 -5.84 -0.08 -21.19
N VAL A 271 -4.75 -0.86 -21.04
CA VAL A 271 -4.79 -2.18 -20.41
C VAL A 271 -5.28 -2.09 -18.96
N LEU A 272 -4.69 -1.21 -18.15
CA LEU A 272 -5.07 -1.06 -16.74
C LEU A 272 -6.48 -0.50 -16.59
N GLY A 273 -6.87 0.49 -17.42
CA GLY A 273 -8.21 1.05 -17.42
C GLY A 273 -9.29 0.02 -17.81
N THR A 274 -9.02 -0.79 -18.85
CA THR A 274 -9.91 -1.89 -19.24
C THR A 274 -10.03 -2.94 -18.15
N TRP A 275 -8.92 -3.25 -17.46
CA TRP A 275 -8.93 -4.15 -16.32
C TRP A 275 -9.79 -3.62 -15.17
N LEU A 276 -9.60 -2.35 -14.78
CA LEU A 276 -10.40 -1.72 -13.72
C LEU A 276 -11.91 -1.69 -14.07
N ALA A 277 -12.23 -1.39 -15.32
CA ALA A 277 -13.61 -1.43 -15.80
C ALA A 277 -14.16 -2.86 -15.84
N GLY A 278 -13.35 -3.83 -16.28
CA GLY A 278 -13.72 -5.25 -16.31
C GLY A 278 -14.07 -5.79 -14.93
N ILE A 279 -13.28 -5.46 -13.91
CA ILE A 279 -13.56 -5.84 -12.51
C ILE A 279 -14.91 -5.24 -12.06
N ALA A 280 -15.24 -4.04 -12.47
CA ALA A 280 -16.51 -3.41 -12.10
C ALA A 280 -17.71 -4.16 -12.69
N LEU A 281 -17.55 -4.79 -13.84
CA LEU A 281 -18.61 -5.50 -14.55
C LEU A 281 -18.72 -6.98 -14.16
N LEU A 282 -17.66 -7.59 -13.64
CA LEU A 282 -17.62 -9.02 -13.29
C LEU A 282 -18.78 -9.46 -12.37
N PRO A 283 -19.14 -8.74 -11.29
CA PRO A 283 -20.26 -9.13 -10.44
C PRO A 283 -21.60 -9.10 -11.17
N ALA A 284 -21.80 -8.14 -12.07
CA ALA A 284 -23.04 -8.03 -12.87
C ALA A 284 -23.17 -9.17 -13.89
N LEU A 285 -22.05 -9.76 -14.33
CA LEU A 285 -22.01 -10.88 -15.27
C LEU A 285 -22.00 -12.23 -14.56
N GLY A 286 -22.12 -12.27 -13.23
CA GLY A 286 -22.06 -13.53 -12.46
C GLY A 286 -20.68 -14.17 -12.45
N GLY A 287 -19.63 -13.42 -12.82
CA GLY A 287 -18.25 -13.88 -12.83
C GLY A 287 -17.64 -14.00 -11.43
N ALA A 288 -16.79 -15.01 -11.22
CA ALA A 288 -16.01 -15.14 -10.01
C ALA A 288 -14.94 -14.03 -9.95
N MET A 289 -14.85 -13.37 -8.80
CA MET A 289 -13.82 -12.36 -8.57
C MET A 289 -12.46 -13.00 -8.34
N PRO A 290 -11.37 -12.40 -8.85
CA PRO A 290 -10.03 -12.83 -8.49
C PRO A 290 -9.83 -12.77 -6.97
N SER A 291 -9.23 -13.80 -6.38
CA SER A 291 -8.98 -13.92 -4.93
C SER A 291 -8.22 -12.71 -4.34
N GLN A 292 -7.46 -12.02 -5.18
CA GLN A 292 -6.72 -10.81 -4.81
C GLN A 292 -7.61 -9.56 -4.69
N ILE A 293 -8.81 -9.60 -5.26
CA ILE A 293 -9.74 -8.48 -5.37
C ILE A 293 -11.03 -8.77 -4.60
N GLU A 294 -11.13 -9.97 -4.01
CA GLU A 294 -12.29 -10.37 -3.22
C GLU A 294 -12.51 -9.35 -2.09
N ILE A 295 -13.34 -8.38 -2.41
CA ILE A 295 -13.74 -7.30 -1.53
C ILE A 295 -15.15 -7.64 -1.11
N SER A 296 -15.28 -7.80 0.15
CA SER A 296 -16.54 -7.81 0.83
C SER A 296 -17.39 -6.63 0.35
N GLY A 297 -18.57 -6.94 -0.13
CA GLY A 297 -19.47 -5.94 -0.73
C GLY A 297 -19.88 -4.83 0.23
N ALA A 298 -20.65 -3.87 -0.27
CA ALA A 298 -21.15 -2.72 0.51
C ALA A 298 -21.85 -3.12 1.82
N LYS A 299 -22.42 -4.33 1.90
CA LYS A 299 -22.97 -4.91 3.15
C LYS A 299 -21.89 -5.15 4.23
N GLU A 300 -20.64 -5.44 3.87
CA GLU A 300 -19.55 -5.58 4.83
C GLU A 300 -18.91 -4.23 5.20
N LEU A 301 -18.99 -3.22 4.35
CA LEU A 301 -18.67 -1.85 4.75
C LEU A 301 -19.62 -1.33 5.86
N LEU A 302 -20.90 -1.73 5.77
CA LEU A 302 -21.90 -1.54 6.83
C LEU A 302 -21.80 -2.62 7.92
N ALA A 303 -21.20 -3.77 7.63
CA ALA A 303 -21.05 -4.93 8.52
C ALA A 303 -19.70 -5.02 9.24
N ARG A 304 -19.04 -3.90 9.54
CA ARG A 304 -18.13 -3.80 10.68
C ARG A 304 -16.66 -4.23 10.54
N THR A 305 -16.16 -4.56 9.36
CA THR A 305 -14.72 -4.84 9.21
C THR A 305 -14.09 -3.90 8.20
N PRO A 306 -13.04 -3.13 8.56
CA PRO A 306 -12.31 -2.33 7.58
C PRO A 306 -11.70 -3.27 6.52
N PRO A 307 -11.63 -2.84 5.24
CA PRO A 307 -11.00 -3.65 4.22
C PRO A 307 -9.58 -4.02 4.64
N PRO A 308 -9.16 -5.27 4.46
CA PRO A 308 -7.86 -5.72 4.89
C PRO A 308 -6.74 -4.93 4.20
N PRO A 309 -5.61 -4.67 4.89
CA PRO A 309 -4.51 -3.86 4.39
C PRO A 309 -4.03 -4.21 2.97
N PRO A 310 -3.94 -5.49 2.55
CA PRO A 310 -3.51 -5.83 1.20
C PRO A 310 -4.47 -5.33 0.13
N GLN A 311 -5.77 -5.28 0.41
CA GLN A 311 -6.76 -4.75 -0.54
C GLN A 311 -6.60 -3.23 -0.70
N LEU A 312 -6.41 -2.49 0.41
CA LEU A 312 -6.14 -1.05 0.35
C LEU A 312 -4.84 -0.76 -0.42
N ALA A 313 -3.80 -1.55 -0.18
CA ALA A 313 -2.53 -1.43 -0.89
C ALA A 313 -2.69 -1.73 -2.39
N GLY A 314 -3.46 -2.76 -2.76
CA GLY A 314 -3.76 -3.11 -4.14
C GLY A 314 -4.55 -2.02 -4.89
N LYS A 315 -5.53 -1.42 -4.24
CA LYS A 315 -6.28 -0.27 -4.79
C LYS A 315 -5.36 0.95 -4.95
N GLY A 316 -4.57 1.27 -3.92
CA GLY A 316 -3.57 2.34 -3.97
C GLY A 316 -2.56 2.14 -5.10
N PHE A 317 -2.05 0.91 -5.28
CA PHE A 317 -1.21 0.53 -6.41
C PHE A 317 -1.89 0.84 -7.74
N SER A 318 -3.12 0.37 -7.94
CA SER A 318 -3.82 0.51 -9.22
C SER A 318 -4.09 1.96 -9.59
N TYR A 319 -4.59 2.77 -8.65
CA TYR A 319 -4.94 4.17 -8.93
C TYR A 319 -3.70 5.06 -9.06
N LEU A 320 -2.66 4.83 -8.24
CA LEU A 320 -1.40 5.56 -8.36
C LEU A 320 -0.68 5.22 -9.67
N ALA A 321 -0.67 3.94 -10.06
CA ALA A 321 -0.12 3.50 -11.33
C ALA A 321 -0.87 4.10 -12.51
N PHE A 322 -2.22 4.09 -12.47
CA PHE A 322 -3.04 4.66 -13.54
C PHE A 322 -2.76 6.16 -13.72
N ALA A 323 -2.78 6.93 -12.64
CA ALA A 323 -2.47 8.36 -12.68
C ALA A 323 -1.03 8.63 -13.18
N TRP A 324 -0.05 7.83 -12.74
CA TRP A 324 1.34 7.95 -13.17
C TRP A 324 1.51 7.61 -14.65
N LEU A 325 0.89 6.56 -15.15
CA LEU A 325 0.93 6.16 -16.56
C LEU A 325 0.27 7.20 -17.47
N LEU A 326 -0.82 7.84 -17.03
CA LEU A 326 -1.44 8.95 -17.76
C LEU A 326 -0.47 10.11 -17.98
N THR A 327 0.38 10.42 -16.99
CA THR A 327 1.41 11.45 -17.18
C THR A 327 2.51 10.98 -18.14
N GLY A 328 2.87 9.69 -18.10
CA GLY A 328 3.78 9.08 -19.07
C GLY A 328 3.24 9.11 -20.50
N ALA A 329 1.92 8.98 -20.67
CA ALA A 329 1.23 9.12 -21.95
C ALA A 329 1.12 10.60 -22.43
N GLY A 330 1.57 11.56 -21.63
CA GLY A 330 1.67 12.97 -22.01
C GLY A 330 0.58 13.88 -21.42
N LEU A 331 -0.26 13.40 -20.52
CA LEU A 331 -1.23 14.26 -19.83
C LEU A 331 -0.54 15.09 -18.76
N TYR A 332 -1.05 16.31 -18.55
CA TYR A 332 -0.62 17.14 -17.43
C TYR A 332 -0.96 16.45 -16.09
N PRO A 333 -0.11 16.55 -15.06
CA PRO A 333 -0.31 15.83 -13.79
C PRO A 333 -1.66 16.08 -13.12
N HIS A 334 -2.18 17.32 -13.18
CA HIS A 334 -3.49 17.66 -12.62
C HIS A 334 -4.65 17.09 -13.46
N VAL A 335 -4.49 16.98 -14.78
CA VAL A 335 -5.46 16.34 -15.68
C VAL A 335 -5.46 14.83 -15.42
N ALA A 336 -4.29 14.22 -15.33
CA ALA A 336 -4.14 12.79 -14.98
C ALA A 336 -4.80 12.46 -13.64
N ALA A 337 -4.62 13.33 -12.63
CA ALA A 337 -5.29 13.23 -11.34
C ALA A 337 -6.82 13.28 -11.50
N GLY A 338 -7.34 14.28 -12.21
CA GLY A 338 -8.78 14.44 -12.47
C GLY A 338 -9.38 13.25 -13.22
N VAL A 339 -8.70 12.76 -14.26
CA VAL A 339 -9.13 11.57 -15.03
C VAL A 339 -9.19 10.33 -14.15
N THR A 340 -8.19 10.13 -13.28
CA THR A 340 -8.18 8.99 -12.37
C THR A 340 -9.35 9.04 -11.38
N VAL A 341 -9.60 10.19 -10.76
CA VAL A 341 -10.72 10.38 -9.83
C VAL A 341 -12.06 10.19 -10.55
N LEU A 342 -12.21 10.76 -11.77
CA LEU A 342 -13.41 10.61 -12.56
C LEU A 342 -13.66 9.16 -12.95
N LEU A 343 -12.63 8.42 -13.38
CA LEU A 343 -12.76 6.99 -13.67
C LEU A 343 -13.29 6.23 -12.45
N VAL A 344 -12.66 6.40 -11.28
CA VAL A 344 -13.06 5.67 -10.08
C VAL A 344 -14.49 6.09 -9.65
N LEU A 345 -14.84 7.37 -9.76
CA LEU A 345 -16.19 7.83 -9.49
C LEU A 345 -17.21 7.15 -10.42
N LEU A 346 -16.93 7.07 -11.72
CA LEU A 346 -17.78 6.38 -12.67
C LEU A 346 -17.93 4.88 -12.36
N LEU A 347 -16.84 4.22 -11.96
CA LEU A 347 -16.86 2.82 -11.54
C LEU A 347 -17.68 2.63 -10.25
N CYS A 348 -17.58 3.54 -9.29
CA CYS A 348 -18.44 3.53 -8.09
C CYS A 348 -19.93 3.72 -8.47
N MET A 349 -20.21 4.67 -9.37
CA MET A 349 -21.59 4.93 -9.82
C MET A 349 -22.18 3.73 -10.59
N LEU A 350 -21.38 3.09 -11.43
CA LEU A 350 -21.80 1.91 -12.21
C LEU A 350 -22.21 0.75 -11.30
N GLN A 351 -21.65 0.65 -10.12
CA GLN A 351 -21.93 -0.40 -9.15
C GLN A 351 -22.97 -0.03 -8.09
N LEU A 352 -23.56 1.17 -8.16
CA LEU A 352 -24.69 1.52 -7.29
C LEU A 352 -25.86 0.56 -7.52
N GLY A 353 -26.24 -0.14 -6.45
CA GLY A 353 -27.32 -1.14 -6.50
C GLY A 353 -26.86 -2.57 -6.80
N ILE A 354 -25.59 -2.83 -6.98
CA ILE A 354 -25.05 -4.20 -7.12
C ILE A 354 -24.69 -4.72 -5.72
N ASP A 355 -25.19 -5.88 -5.35
CA ASP A 355 -25.03 -6.45 -4.00
C ASP A 355 -23.56 -6.74 -3.60
N ASN A 356 -22.70 -7.04 -4.53
CA ASN A 356 -21.28 -7.33 -4.32
C ASN A 356 -20.39 -6.28 -4.97
N ALA A 357 -20.66 -5.00 -4.69
CA ALA A 357 -19.91 -3.89 -5.25
C ALA A 357 -18.43 -3.96 -4.85
N VAL A 358 -17.54 -3.90 -5.83
CA VAL A 358 -16.08 -3.91 -5.66
C VAL A 358 -15.55 -2.52 -5.32
N TYR A 359 -16.19 -1.49 -5.89
CA TYR A 359 -15.80 -0.10 -5.73
C TYR A 359 -16.69 0.60 -4.70
N THR A 360 -16.07 1.36 -3.81
CA THR A 360 -16.70 2.02 -2.68
C THR A 360 -16.21 3.46 -2.55
N TRP A 361 -16.78 4.21 -1.63
CA TRP A 361 -16.30 5.57 -1.30
C TRP A 361 -14.85 5.61 -0.82
N ILE A 362 -14.33 4.51 -0.27
CA ILE A 362 -12.91 4.36 0.09
C ILE A 362 -12.05 4.40 -1.17
N ASP A 363 -12.51 3.82 -2.26
CA ASP A 363 -11.82 3.86 -3.56
C ASP A 363 -11.66 5.29 -4.06
N LEU A 364 -12.72 6.07 -3.94
CA LEU A 364 -12.68 7.47 -4.33
C LEU A 364 -11.67 8.25 -3.48
N ALA A 365 -11.63 8.01 -2.17
CA ALA A 365 -10.65 8.63 -1.27
C ALA A 365 -9.21 8.25 -1.66
N ILE A 366 -8.95 6.98 -1.94
CA ILE A 366 -7.63 6.49 -2.38
C ILE A 366 -7.27 7.10 -3.75
N ALA A 367 -8.21 7.18 -4.69
CA ALA A 367 -7.98 7.78 -6.01
C ALA A 367 -7.66 9.29 -5.90
N VAL A 368 -8.34 10.01 -5.02
CA VAL A 368 -8.04 11.42 -4.72
C VAL A 368 -6.63 11.56 -4.16
N MET A 369 -6.24 10.73 -3.18
CA MET A 369 -4.87 10.75 -2.62
C MET A 369 -3.81 10.43 -3.68
N ALA A 370 -4.03 9.41 -4.50
CA ALA A 370 -3.14 9.04 -5.61
C ALA A 370 -3.01 10.18 -6.63
N GLY A 371 -4.14 10.80 -7.00
CA GLY A 371 -4.18 11.94 -7.90
C GLY A 371 -3.43 13.16 -7.34
N LEU A 372 -3.65 13.50 -6.08
CA LEU A 372 -2.95 14.59 -5.40
C LEU A 372 -1.45 14.34 -5.34
N MET A 373 -1.03 13.10 -5.08
CA MET A 373 0.37 12.72 -5.07
C MET A 373 1.01 12.93 -6.44
N VAL A 374 0.35 12.50 -7.52
CA VAL A 374 0.83 12.70 -8.90
C VAL A 374 0.82 14.18 -9.27
N ALA A 375 -0.26 14.92 -9.01
CA ALA A 375 -0.38 16.34 -9.34
C ALA A 375 0.72 17.18 -8.65
N ARG A 376 1.13 16.78 -7.44
CA ARG A 376 2.13 17.50 -6.66
C ARG A 376 3.57 17.12 -7.02
N TRP A 377 3.82 15.85 -7.33
CA TRP A 377 5.17 15.31 -7.43
C TRP A 377 5.64 15.13 -8.88
N MET A 378 4.72 15.01 -9.85
CA MET A 378 5.13 14.92 -11.23
C MET A 378 5.49 16.31 -11.78
N PRO A 379 6.60 16.42 -12.55
CA PRO A 379 6.94 17.66 -13.24
C PRO A 379 5.89 17.97 -14.29
N ARG A 380 5.66 19.26 -14.53
CA ARG A 380 4.88 19.69 -15.70
C ARG A 380 5.63 19.25 -16.94
N ALA A 381 4.92 18.61 -17.89
CA ALA A 381 5.50 18.28 -19.18
C ALA A 381 5.99 19.59 -19.83
N HIS A 382 7.29 19.74 -19.98
CA HIS A 382 7.84 20.76 -20.86
C HIS A 382 7.69 20.22 -22.29
N HIS A 383 6.91 20.90 -23.09
CA HIS A 383 6.86 20.71 -24.55
C HIS A 383 8.14 21.19 -25.18
#